data_c72ef9de89c15a4de7dffe3282892be2
#
_entry.id   c72ef9de89c15a4de7dffe3282892be2
#
_cell.length_a   1.000
_cell.length_b   1.000
_cell.length_c   1.000
_cell.angle_alpha   90.00
_cell.angle_beta   90.00
_cell.angle_gamma   90.00
#
_symmetry.space_group_name_H-M   'P 1'
#
loop_
_entity.id
_entity.type
_entity.pdbx_description
1 polymer ?
#
loop_
_entity_poly.entity_id
_entity_poly.type
_entity_poly.pdbx_seq_one_letter_code
_entity_poly.pdbx_strand_id
1 'polypeptide(L)'
;MSVTVDERNGSSERFAPLGRTPEGAPLPPLRDRFRSRIADSPRLLGWLGPIAVTLLAFAARVWRLEYPPRLLFDETYYAKDAWSLLRFGYAQDWVEDANAKVEAGQTTGLWTGEPTQVVHPEVGKWMIAIGEQLFGMNAFGWRISAAVVGALTVLVLARMVRRLSGSTALGCLAGLLLAVDGVHLVMSRLALLDVFLAFWLVCAVACVVADREWGRTRIARRYATTETVSGFGPVRMLLLRPWRLAAGVCFGLAVGTKWSALYVLAAVGVFVWVLDVIDRRAIGVRGAWWRSMIVDGLPAFVSLVIVALVVYVVTWTGFLVNHEVFEGRFGLGYGDAQPWGSAIDKTDRGLIGELLRPLESLWHYHQMVYSFHTGDYLAGKSHPYQSDPWGWLVLNRPVGVDAQTDLAASTPGCAASGTETCIRQVLILGNPAVWWGGLAALVASVWYWLRDRDWRFGLLVLVVVSAWLPWFAYDDRPIFLFYATAFVPFTCAAIALVAGRLLRGSRGSRLRWWAPAALGTYVAVALALAAFFFPIWTDILITHEEWLQRMWFSRWV
;
A
#
# COMPACT_ATOMS: atom_id res chain seq x y z
N MET A 1 -45.15 -16.59 14.15
CA MET A 1 -45.08 -15.46 13.22
C MET A 1 -43.91 -15.75 12.28
N SER A 2 -44.21 -16.42 11.14
CA SER A 2 -43.25 -16.82 10.14
C SER A 2 -42.80 -15.55 9.39
N VAL A 3 -41.55 -15.21 9.50
CA VAL A 3 -40.94 -14.14 8.67
C VAL A 3 -40.63 -14.79 7.34
N THR A 4 -41.52 -14.64 6.37
CA THR A 4 -41.21 -14.87 4.96
C THR A 4 -40.14 -13.81 4.58
N VAL A 5 -38.95 -14.26 4.23
CA VAL A 5 -37.90 -13.42 3.65
C VAL A 5 -38.41 -12.97 2.30
N ASP A 6 -38.72 -11.67 2.18
CA ASP A 6 -39.14 -11.05 0.93
C ASP A 6 -37.98 -11.10 -0.08
N GLU A 7 -38.12 -11.97 -1.09
CA GLU A 7 -37.14 -12.19 -2.16
C GLU A 7 -36.95 -10.99 -3.11
N ARG A 8 -37.58 -9.83 -2.83
CA ARG A 8 -37.55 -8.66 -3.71
C ARG A 8 -36.49 -7.62 -3.41
N ASN A 9 -35.63 -7.83 -2.43
CA ASN A 9 -34.53 -6.89 -2.18
C ASN A 9 -33.23 -7.37 -2.84
N GLY A 10 -32.99 -6.96 -4.08
CA GLY A 10 -31.87 -7.32 -4.94
C GLY A 10 -30.44 -7.01 -4.43
N SER A 11 -30.23 -6.94 -3.13
CA SER A 11 -28.94 -6.81 -2.47
C SER A 11 -28.42 -8.14 -1.87
N SER A 12 -29.27 -9.16 -1.69
CA SER A 12 -28.87 -10.46 -1.16
C SER A 12 -28.37 -11.44 -2.22
N GLU A 13 -28.74 -11.27 -3.49
CA GLU A 13 -28.35 -12.17 -4.58
C GLU A 13 -26.88 -12.07 -5.02
N ARG A 14 -26.11 -11.10 -4.53
CA ARG A 14 -24.76 -10.82 -5.07
C ARG A 14 -23.64 -11.66 -4.51
N PHE A 15 -23.93 -12.56 -3.59
CA PHE A 15 -22.97 -13.51 -3.02
C PHE A 15 -23.51 -14.94 -3.00
N ALA A 16 -24.53 -15.26 -3.82
CA ALA A 16 -24.90 -16.63 -4.05
C ALA A 16 -23.73 -17.37 -4.71
N PRO A 17 -23.38 -18.60 -4.30
CA PRO A 17 -22.48 -19.44 -5.06
C PRO A 17 -23.06 -19.58 -6.46
N LEU A 18 -22.19 -19.47 -7.48
CA LEU A 18 -22.52 -19.59 -8.91
C LEU A 18 -23.57 -20.66 -9.12
N GLY A 19 -24.75 -20.25 -9.62
CA GLY A 19 -25.88 -21.11 -9.83
C GLY A 19 -25.50 -22.34 -10.66
N ARG A 20 -25.99 -23.52 -10.29
CA ARG A 20 -25.93 -24.69 -11.13
C ARG A 20 -26.78 -24.43 -12.38
N THR A 21 -26.26 -24.77 -13.56
CA THR A 21 -27.05 -24.85 -14.78
C THR A 21 -28.24 -25.80 -14.56
N PRO A 22 -29.43 -25.47 -15.04
CA PRO A 22 -30.55 -26.39 -14.96
C PRO A 22 -30.20 -27.68 -15.70
N GLU A 23 -30.38 -28.83 -15.06
CA GLU A 23 -30.23 -30.13 -15.71
C GLU A 23 -31.25 -30.21 -16.86
N GLY A 24 -30.78 -30.42 -18.08
CA GLY A 24 -31.62 -30.71 -19.23
C GLY A 24 -31.57 -29.76 -20.41
N ALA A 25 -30.80 -28.65 -20.36
CA ALA A 25 -30.65 -27.77 -21.54
C ALA A 25 -29.76 -28.43 -22.62
N PRO A 26 -30.11 -28.33 -23.92
CA PRO A 26 -29.31 -28.89 -25.01
C PRO A 26 -27.92 -28.26 -24.99
N LEU A 27 -26.88 -29.08 -25.17
CA LEU A 27 -25.48 -28.64 -25.17
C LEU A 27 -25.24 -27.67 -26.32
N PRO A 28 -24.71 -26.47 -26.04
CA PRO A 28 -24.43 -25.47 -27.08
C PRO A 28 -23.39 -25.97 -28.09
N PRO A 29 -23.32 -25.38 -29.30
CA PRO A 29 -22.33 -25.69 -30.32
C PRO A 29 -20.89 -25.66 -29.80
N LEU A 30 -19.98 -26.44 -30.39
CA LEU A 30 -18.57 -26.55 -29.94
C LEU A 30 -17.86 -25.18 -29.75
N ARG A 31 -18.18 -24.23 -30.62
CA ARG A 31 -17.67 -22.83 -30.54
C ARG A 31 -18.16 -22.11 -29.26
N ASP A 32 -19.39 -22.35 -28.88
CA ASP A 32 -19.99 -21.78 -27.66
C ASP A 32 -19.56 -22.55 -26.42
N ARG A 33 -19.29 -23.86 -26.55
CA ARG A 33 -18.69 -24.68 -25.47
C ARG A 33 -17.24 -24.26 -25.17
N PHE A 34 -16.47 -23.84 -26.19
CA PHE A 34 -15.13 -23.27 -25.96
C PHE A 34 -15.20 -21.89 -25.32
N ARG A 35 -16.12 -21.04 -25.79
CA ARG A 35 -16.41 -19.75 -25.15
C ARG A 35 -16.98 -19.94 -23.75
N SER A 36 -17.87 -20.88 -23.53
CA SER A 36 -18.43 -21.18 -22.22
C SER A 36 -17.39 -21.82 -21.32
N ARG A 37 -16.54 -22.75 -21.77
CA ARG A 37 -15.47 -23.32 -20.94
C ARG A 37 -14.46 -22.27 -20.47
N ILE A 38 -14.14 -21.28 -21.29
CA ILE A 38 -13.33 -20.13 -20.89
C ILE A 38 -14.13 -19.22 -19.96
N ALA A 39 -15.42 -18.99 -20.25
CA ALA A 39 -16.32 -18.21 -19.39
C ALA A 39 -16.74 -18.97 -18.12
N ASP A 40 -16.86 -20.31 -18.19
CA ASP A 40 -17.31 -21.20 -17.10
C ASP A 40 -16.17 -21.73 -16.23
N SER A 41 -14.90 -21.36 -16.49
CA SER A 41 -13.83 -21.55 -15.51
C SER A 41 -13.55 -20.26 -14.74
N PRO A 42 -14.48 -19.83 -13.85
CA PRO A 42 -14.38 -18.55 -13.14
C PRO A 42 -13.13 -18.50 -12.23
N ARG A 43 -12.56 -19.65 -11.94
CA ARG A 43 -11.28 -19.75 -11.21
C ARG A 43 -10.09 -19.41 -12.10
N LEU A 44 -10.00 -19.98 -13.30
CA LEU A 44 -8.86 -19.77 -14.20
C LEU A 44 -8.81 -18.32 -14.71
N LEU A 45 -9.89 -17.80 -15.29
CA LEU A 45 -9.99 -16.39 -15.72
C LEU A 45 -9.82 -15.42 -14.57
N GLY A 46 -10.26 -15.81 -13.37
CA GLY A 46 -10.09 -15.05 -12.15
C GLY A 46 -8.61 -14.84 -11.75
N TRP A 47 -7.68 -15.62 -12.31
CA TRP A 47 -6.25 -15.50 -12.08
C TRP A 47 -5.47 -15.02 -13.31
N LEU A 48 -5.80 -15.53 -14.50
CA LEU A 48 -5.05 -15.22 -15.73
C LEU A 48 -5.02 -13.72 -16.03
N GLY A 49 -6.17 -13.02 -15.96
CA GLY A 49 -6.22 -11.60 -16.18
C GLY A 49 -5.38 -10.79 -15.20
N PRO A 50 -5.58 -10.94 -13.88
CA PRO A 50 -4.74 -10.32 -12.87
C PRO A 50 -3.26 -10.63 -13.03
N ILE A 51 -2.87 -11.88 -13.32
CA ILE A 51 -1.48 -12.27 -13.56
C ILE A 51 -0.91 -11.56 -14.78
N ALA A 52 -1.65 -11.52 -15.90
CA ALA A 52 -1.20 -10.82 -17.11
C ALA A 52 -0.93 -9.33 -16.86
N VAL A 53 -1.84 -8.64 -16.15
CA VAL A 53 -1.63 -7.24 -15.75
C VAL A 53 -0.43 -7.09 -14.82
N THR A 54 -0.23 -8.04 -13.90
CA THR A 54 0.92 -8.06 -12.99
C THR A 54 2.25 -8.24 -13.73
N LEU A 55 2.29 -9.14 -14.70
CA LEU A 55 3.50 -9.35 -15.53
C LEU A 55 3.84 -8.11 -16.37
N LEU A 56 2.83 -7.44 -16.93
CA LEU A 56 3.02 -6.16 -17.60
C LEU A 56 3.56 -5.10 -16.63
N ALA A 57 2.97 -5.01 -15.44
CA ALA A 57 3.42 -4.10 -14.40
C ALA A 57 4.86 -4.39 -13.96
N PHE A 58 5.22 -5.67 -13.82
CA PHE A 58 6.58 -6.09 -13.47
C PHE A 58 7.57 -5.74 -14.57
N ALA A 59 7.25 -6.04 -15.82
CA ALA A 59 8.11 -5.71 -16.97
C ALA A 59 8.43 -4.20 -17.03
N ALA A 60 7.42 -3.34 -16.86
CA ALA A 60 7.61 -1.89 -16.84
C ALA A 60 8.49 -1.41 -15.67
N ARG A 61 8.46 -2.12 -14.51
CA ARG A 61 9.24 -1.77 -13.32
C ARG A 61 10.68 -2.24 -13.40
N VAL A 62 10.93 -3.40 -14.00
CA VAL A 62 12.28 -3.98 -14.10
C VAL A 62 13.04 -3.42 -15.30
N TRP A 63 12.36 -2.89 -16.31
CA TRP A 63 13.00 -2.35 -17.50
C TRP A 63 13.99 -1.23 -17.12
N ARG A 64 15.29 -1.42 -17.40
CA ARG A 64 16.39 -0.52 -17.02
C ARG A 64 16.35 -0.11 -15.54
N LEU A 65 16.11 -1.06 -14.65
CA LEU A 65 15.96 -0.79 -13.20
C LEU A 65 17.24 -0.26 -12.56
N GLU A 66 18.39 -0.66 -13.10
CA GLU A 66 19.73 -0.25 -12.67
C GLU A 66 20.06 1.23 -13.00
N TYR A 67 19.26 1.90 -13.81
CA TYR A 67 19.48 3.30 -14.17
C TYR A 67 18.60 4.27 -13.39
N PRO A 68 19.18 5.43 -12.99
CA PRO A 68 20.62 5.76 -12.99
C PRO A 68 21.39 4.90 -11.97
N PRO A 69 22.67 4.54 -12.26
CA PRO A 69 23.46 3.62 -11.43
C PRO A 69 24.09 4.32 -10.21
N ARG A 70 23.29 5.03 -9.45
CA ARG A 70 23.67 5.78 -8.24
C ARG A 70 22.55 5.73 -7.20
N LEU A 71 22.88 6.09 -5.97
CA LEU A 71 21.90 6.21 -4.89
C LEU A 71 21.06 7.47 -5.10
N LEU A 72 19.74 7.31 -5.12
CA LEU A 72 18.79 8.39 -5.36
C LEU A 72 18.00 8.71 -4.10
N PHE A 73 17.90 9.99 -3.75
CA PHE A 73 17.08 10.46 -2.64
C PHE A 73 17.33 9.63 -1.36
N ASP A 74 16.29 9.09 -0.72
CA ASP A 74 16.45 8.28 0.51
C ASP A 74 17.08 6.89 0.30
N GLU A 75 17.36 6.46 -0.96
CA GLU A 75 18.17 5.26 -1.19
C GLU A 75 19.53 5.37 -0.49
N THR A 76 20.04 6.61 -0.36
CA THR A 76 21.29 6.88 0.36
C THR A 76 21.27 6.41 1.82
N TYR A 77 20.08 6.29 2.43
CA TYR A 77 19.90 5.75 3.77
C TYR A 77 19.53 4.26 3.72
N TYR A 78 18.44 3.94 3.02
CA TYR A 78 17.80 2.63 3.14
C TYR A 78 18.59 1.49 2.51
N ALA A 79 19.30 1.72 1.39
CA ALA A 79 20.14 0.70 0.78
C ALA A 79 21.36 0.36 1.68
N LYS A 80 22.01 1.38 2.24
CA LYS A 80 23.13 1.16 3.16
C LYS A 80 22.68 0.50 4.48
N ASP A 81 21.55 0.95 5.03
CA ASP A 81 20.97 0.32 6.21
C ASP A 81 20.62 -1.16 5.96
N ALA A 82 20.03 -1.46 4.80
CA ALA A 82 19.65 -2.81 4.40
C ALA A 82 20.88 -3.72 4.32
N TRP A 83 21.96 -3.25 3.71
CA TRP A 83 23.22 -3.99 3.64
C TRP A 83 23.88 -4.17 5.02
N SER A 84 23.79 -3.15 5.89
CA SER A 84 24.25 -3.26 7.27
C SER A 84 23.47 -4.30 8.08
N LEU A 85 22.13 -4.32 7.94
CA LEU A 85 21.28 -5.33 8.55
C LEU A 85 21.69 -6.75 8.16
N LEU A 86 22.01 -6.99 6.89
CA LEU A 86 22.50 -8.30 6.42
C LEU A 86 23.83 -8.72 7.05
N ARG A 87 24.71 -7.76 7.33
CA ARG A 87 26.08 -8.03 7.78
C ARG A 87 26.20 -8.10 9.29
N PHE A 88 25.46 -7.25 10.00
CA PHE A 88 25.63 -7.01 11.45
C PHE A 88 24.36 -7.30 12.27
N GLY A 89 23.20 -7.47 11.60
CA GLY A 89 21.92 -7.65 12.26
C GLY A 89 21.26 -6.35 12.74
N TYR A 90 21.96 -5.21 12.64
CA TYR A 90 21.45 -3.87 12.95
C TYR A 90 22.07 -2.83 12.03
N ALA A 91 21.40 -1.67 11.88
CA ALA A 91 21.90 -0.60 11.04
C ALA A 91 23.03 0.17 11.74
N GLN A 92 24.20 0.23 11.07
CA GLN A 92 25.38 0.97 11.55
C GLN A 92 25.49 2.32 10.82
N ASP A 93 26.12 3.27 11.48
CA ASP A 93 26.51 4.54 10.92
C ASP A 93 27.62 4.34 9.86
N TRP A 94 27.67 5.19 8.86
CA TRP A 94 28.57 5.03 7.72
C TRP A 94 29.62 6.14 7.66
N VAL A 95 30.71 5.85 6.98
CA VAL A 95 31.79 6.81 6.73
C VAL A 95 31.32 7.91 5.75
N GLU A 96 31.93 9.09 5.81
CA GLU A 96 31.52 10.28 5.04
C GLU A 96 31.44 10.02 3.52
N ASP A 97 32.36 9.25 2.96
CA ASP A 97 32.46 8.92 1.53
C ASP A 97 31.73 7.62 1.14
N ALA A 98 30.88 7.06 2.01
CA ALA A 98 30.21 5.77 1.78
C ALA A 98 29.41 5.71 0.48
N ASN A 99 28.74 6.79 0.07
CA ASN A 99 27.98 6.83 -1.19
C ASN A 99 28.92 6.63 -2.40
N ALA A 100 30.01 7.38 -2.46
CA ALA A 100 31.00 7.26 -3.55
C ALA A 100 31.62 5.86 -3.59
N LYS A 101 31.90 5.27 -2.43
CA LYS A 101 32.42 3.88 -2.33
C LYS A 101 31.42 2.87 -2.87
N VAL A 102 30.14 2.96 -2.47
CA VAL A 102 29.07 2.08 -2.95
C VAL A 102 28.90 2.21 -4.47
N GLU A 103 28.86 3.42 -5.00
CA GLU A 103 28.73 3.69 -6.43
C GLU A 103 29.94 3.22 -7.22
N ALA A 104 31.12 3.17 -6.59
CA ALA A 104 32.34 2.55 -7.14
C ALA A 104 32.37 1.00 -6.99
N GLY A 105 31.31 0.38 -6.45
CA GLY A 105 31.21 -1.07 -6.27
C GLY A 105 31.91 -1.62 -5.02
N GLN A 106 32.29 -0.76 -4.07
CA GLN A 106 32.87 -1.20 -2.80
C GLN A 106 31.75 -1.64 -1.84
N THR A 107 31.93 -2.77 -1.18
CA THR A 107 30.95 -3.35 -0.24
C THR A 107 31.50 -3.51 1.18
N THR A 108 32.74 -3.07 1.41
CA THR A 108 33.44 -3.14 2.70
C THR A 108 34.03 -1.77 3.06
N GLY A 109 34.30 -1.54 4.35
CA GLY A 109 34.85 -0.26 4.84
C GLY A 109 33.85 0.89 4.72
N LEU A 110 32.56 0.60 4.76
CA LEU A 110 31.47 1.57 4.61
C LEU A 110 30.96 2.07 5.96
N TRP A 111 31.18 1.33 7.05
CA TRP A 111 30.58 1.59 8.35
C TRP A 111 31.61 1.97 9.41
N THR A 112 31.18 2.73 10.41
CA THR A 112 32.01 3.18 11.53
C THR A 112 32.06 2.18 12.68
N GLY A 113 31.17 1.21 12.73
CA GLY A 113 30.96 0.29 13.85
C GLY A 113 29.91 0.76 14.88
N GLU A 114 29.53 2.04 14.82
CA GLU A 114 28.53 2.64 15.69
C GLU A 114 27.11 2.45 15.14
N PRO A 115 26.06 2.31 15.99
CA PRO A 115 24.70 2.22 15.50
C PRO A 115 24.23 3.54 14.90
N THR A 116 23.51 3.48 13.76
CA THR A 116 22.88 4.65 13.17
C THR A 116 21.51 4.92 13.74
N GLN A 117 21.07 6.17 13.68
CA GLN A 117 19.71 6.53 13.99
C GLN A 117 18.80 6.14 12.82
N VAL A 118 17.97 5.12 13.00
CA VAL A 118 16.96 4.75 12.01
C VAL A 118 15.65 5.46 12.31
N VAL A 119 15.21 6.31 11.39
CA VAL A 119 13.97 7.10 11.55
C VAL A 119 12.69 6.32 11.24
N HIS A 120 12.82 5.17 10.62
CA HIS A 120 11.72 4.25 10.29
C HIS A 120 12.06 2.81 10.69
N PRO A 121 11.04 2.01 11.07
CA PRO A 121 11.22 0.59 11.39
C PRO A 121 11.84 -0.22 10.24
N GLU A 122 12.26 -1.44 10.53
CA GLU A 122 13.21 -2.17 9.69
C GLU A 122 12.60 -3.02 8.57
N VAL A 123 11.28 -3.29 8.56
CA VAL A 123 10.66 -4.23 7.59
C VAL A 123 10.97 -3.88 6.14
N GLY A 124 10.82 -2.62 5.75
CA GLY A 124 11.12 -2.20 4.39
C GLY A 124 12.59 -2.35 4.03
N LYS A 125 13.49 -2.08 4.99
CA LYS A 125 14.94 -2.26 4.83
C LYS A 125 15.32 -3.74 4.69
N TRP A 126 14.73 -4.64 5.49
CA TRP A 126 14.87 -6.09 5.32
C TRP A 126 14.36 -6.57 3.97
N MET A 127 13.29 -5.97 3.44
CA MET A 127 12.80 -6.28 2.09
C MET A 127 13.79 -5.82 1.00
N ILE A 128 14.43 -4.66 1.15
CA ILE A 128 15.52 -4.20 0.28
C ILE A 128 16.70 -5.17 0.39
N ALA A 129 17.09 -5.54 1.60
CA ALA A 129 18.19 -6.45 1.89
C ALA A 129 18.06 -7.81 1.18
N ILE A 130 16.85 -8.33 0.95
CA ILE A 130 16.63 -9.55 0.16
C ILE A 130 17.16 -9.37 -1.28
N GLY A 131 16.87 -8.22 -1.90
CA GLY A 131 17.35 -7.93 -3.25
C GLY A 131 18.89 -7.80 -3.29
N GLU A 132 19.47 -7.11 -2.32
CA GLU A 132 20.91 -6.97 -2.18
C GLU A 132 21.61 -8.31 -1.91
N GLN A 133 21.02 -9.19 -1.12
CA GLN A 133 21.56 -10.52 -0.86
C GLN A 133 21.59 -11.38 -2.12
N LEU A 134 20.61 -11.25 -3.00
CA LEU A 134 20.48 -12.06 -4.22
C LEU A 134 21.28 -11.50 -5.39
N PHE A 135 21.41 -10.19 -5.50
CA PHE A 135 21.97 -9.52 -6.68
C PHE A 135 23.17 -8.61 -6.37
N GLY A 136 23.56 -8.52 -5.10
CA GLY A 136 24.65 -7.68 -4.63
C GLY A 136 24.22 -6.23 -4.32
N MET A 137 25.10 -5.49 -3.64
CA MET A 137 24.91 -4.08 -3.30
C MET A 137 25.21 -3.19 -4.52
N ASN A 138 24.26 -3.11 -5.44
CA ASN A 138 24.28 -2.30 -6.65
C ASN A 138 22.87 -1.81 -6.98
N ALA A 139 22.73 -0.88 -7.95
CA ALA A 139 21.46 -0.22 -8.24
C ALA A 139 20.31 -1.19 -8.58
N PHE A 140 20.60 -2.30 -9.26
CA PHE A 140 19.60 -3.34 -9.49
C PHE A 140 19.26 -4.07 -8.18
N GLY A 141 20.27 -4.45 -7.39
CA GLY A 141 20.11 -5.21 -6.16
C GLY A 141 19.23 -4.51 -5.13
N TRP A 142 19.48 -3.23 -4.80
CA TRP A 142 18.65 -2.52 -3.82
C TRP A 142 17.25 -2.15 -4.34
N ARG A 143 17.01 -2.08 -5.69
CA ARG A 143 15.70 -1.71 -6.26
C ARG A 143 14.80 -2.89 -6.59
N ILE A 144 15.34 -4.10 -6.86
CA ILE A 144 14.54 -5.21 -7.38
C ILE A 144 13.42 -5.64 -6.44
N SER A 145 13.63 -5.60 -5.13
CA SER A 145 12.58 -5.93 -4.15
C SER A 145 11.40 -4.97 -4.24
N ALA A 146 11.65 -3.68 -4.45
CA ALA A 146 10.60 -2.69 -4.68
C ALA A 146 9.82 -2.96 -5.97
N ALA A 147 10.51 -3.35 -7.06
CA ALA A 147 9.86 -3.69 -8.32
C ALA A 147 8.96 -4.94 -8.22
N VAL A 148 9.43 -5.98 -7.54
CA VAL A 148 8.66 -7.20 -7.27
C VAL A 148 7.42 -6.88 -6.43
N VAL A 149 7.62 -6.16 -5.33
CA VAL A 149 6.54 -5.83 -4.39
C VAL A 149 5.52 -4.89 -5.03
N GLY A 150 5.97 -3.91 -5.81
CA GLY A 150 5.08 -3.05 -6.58
C GLY A 150 4.22 -3.82 -7.59
N ALA A 151 4.78 -4.81 -8.25
CA ALA A 151 4.01 -5.70 -9.13
C ALA A 151 3.05 -6.61 -8.35
N LEU A 152 3.47 -7.15 -7.21
CA LEU A 152 2.58 -7.93 -6.32
C LEU A 152 1.44 -7.09 -5.75
N THR A 153 1.65 -5.80 -5.49
CA THR A 153 0.58 -4.87 -5.09
C THR A 153 -0.50 -4.80 -6.16
N VAL A 154 -0.12 -4.75 -7.45
CA VAL A 154 -1.07 -4.80 -8.58
C VAL A 154 -1.88 -6.11 -8.56
N LEU A 155 -1.26 -7.26 -8.32
CA LEU A 155 -1.93 -8.55 -8.23
C LEU A 155 -2.95 -8.58 -7.08
N VAL A 156 -2.52 -8.22 -5.88
CA VAL A 156 -3.38 -8.26 -4.69
C VAL A 156 -4.54 -7.29 -4.84
N LEU A 157 -4.30 -6.08 -5.36
CA LEU A 157 -5.34 -5.10 -5.66
C LEU A 157 -6.37 -5.64 -6.66
N ALA A 158 -5.91 -6.20 -7.80
CA ALA A 158 -6.80 -6.77 -8.81
C ALA A 158 -7.66 -7.90 -8.22
N ARG A 159 -7.08 -8.76 -7.38
CA ARG A 159 -7.79 -9.84 -6.69
C ARG A 159 -8.78 -9.33 -5.64
N MET A 160 -8.41 -8.29 -4.89
CA MET A 160 -9.27 -7.62 -3.91
C MET A 160 -10.49 -6.98 -4.60
N VAL A 161 -10.26 -6.20 -5.66
CA VAL A 161 -11.35 -5.54 -6.41
C VAL A 161 -12.24 -6.57 -7.11
N ARG A 162 -11.67 -7.65 -7.66
CA ARG A 162 -12.48 -8.77 -8.17
C ARG A 162 -13.41 -9.35 -7.10
N ARG A 163 -12.91 -9.52 -5.87
CA ARG A 163 -13.73 -10.02 -4.75
C ARG A 163 -14.83 -9.03 -4.36
N LEU A 164 -14.50 -7.72 -4.29
CA LEU A 164 -15.47 -6.66 -3.98
C LEU A 164 -16.55 -6.49 -5.06
N SER A 165 -16.20 -6.65 -6.33
CA SER A 165 -17.10 -6.36 -7.46
C SER A 165 -17.78 -7.59 -8.07
N GLY A 166 -17.25 -8.79 -7.83
CA GLY A 166 -17.63 -10.03 -8.51
C GLY A 166 -17.14 -10.10 -9.97
N SER A 167 -16.28 -9.17 -10.42
CA SER A 167 -15.87 -9.04 -11.82
C SER A 167 -14.36 -9.06 -11.98
N THR A 168 -13.83 -10.02 -12.75
CA THR A 168 -12.40 -10.08 -13.09
C THR A 168 -11.97 -8.86 -13.91
N ALA A 169 -12.82 -8.39 -14.84
CA ALA A 169 -12.51 -7.21 -15.65
C ALA A 169 -12.31 -5.95 -14.80
N LEU A 170 -13.16 -5.73 -13.79
CA LEU A 170 -12.99 -4.60 -12.86
C LEU A 170 -11.75 -4.77 -11.97
N GLY A 171 -11.42 -6.01 -11.58
CA GLY A 171 -10.16 -6.28 -10.92
C GLY A 171 -8.95 -5.94 -11.78
N CYS A 172 -8.96 -6.39 -13.04
CA CYS A 172 -7.90 -6.05 -14.01
C CYS A 172 -7.83 -4.54 -14.29
N LEU A 173 -8.98 -3.85 -14.34
CA LEU A 173 -9.01 -2.38 -14.50
C LEU A 173 -8.28 -1.69 -13.33
N ALA A 174 -8.59 -2.03 -12.09
CA ALA A 174 -7.91 -1.45 -10.93
C ALA A 174 -6.40 -1.73 -10.94
N GLY A 175 -6.03 -2.98 -11.27
CA GLY A 175 -4.62 -3.36 -11.39
C GLY A 175 -3.90 -2.62 -12.53
N LEU A 176 -4.54 -2.46 -13.70
CA LEU A 176 -3.98 -1.74 -14.84
C LEU A 176 -3.77 -0.26 -14.53
N LEU A 177 -4.75 0.39 -13.91
CA LEU A 177 -4.62 1.80 -13.51
C LEU A 177 -3.45 1.99 -12.54
N LEU A 178 -3.27 1.10 -11.56
CA LEU A 178 -2.12 1.13 -10.66
C LEU A 178 -0.80 0.81 -11.39
N ALA A 179 -0.83 -0.07 -12.38
CA ALA A 179 0.36 -0.44 -13.15
C ALA A 179 0.91 0.74 -13.96
N VAL A 180 0.01 1.63 -14.45
CA VAL A 180 0.33 2.80 -15.28
C VAL A 180 0.30 4.12 -14.51
N ASP A 181 0.18 4.09 -13.19
CA ASP A 181 0.34 5.28 -12.35
C ASP A 181 1.81 5.58 -12.11
N GLY A 182 2.22 6.83 -12.35
CA GLY A 182 3.62 7.23 -12.26
C GLY A 182 4.16 7.27 -10.83
N VAL A 183 3.38 7.73 -9.83
CA VAL A 183 3.84 7.70 -8.43
C VAL A 183 4.15 6.27 -8.02
N HIS A 184 3.21 5.34 -8.20
CA HIS A 184 3.42 3.96 -7.81
C HIS A 184 4.49 3.25 -8.67
N LEU A 185 4.62 3.64 -9.95
CA LEU A 185 5.65 3.07 -10.83
C LEU A 185 7.05 3.51 -10.38
N VAL A 186 7.27 4.81 -10.19
CA VAL A 186 8.58 5.36 -9.78
C VAL A 186 8.96 4.83 -8.39
N MET A 187 8.03 4.87 -7.42
CA MET A 187 8.26 4.34 -6.08
C MET A 187 8.56 2.83 -6.07
N SER A 188 8.08 2.09 -7.09
CA SER A 188 8.42 0.66 -7.28
C SER A 188 9.76 0.45 -7.99
N ARG A 189 10.48 1.51 -8.36
CA ARG A 189 11.79 1.47 -9.02
C ARG A 189 12.88 2.11 -8.18
N LEU A 190 12.53 2.51 -6.96
CA LEU A 190 13.42 3.09 -5.97
C LEU A 190 13.38 2.26 -4.68
N ALA A 191 14.49 2.17 -3.98
CA ALA A 191 14.56 1.52 -2.68
C ALA A 191 14.04 2.45 -1.57
N LEU A 192 12.78 2.91 -1.73
CA LEU A 192 12.08 3.72 -0.74
C LEU A 192 11.01 2.89 -0.03
N LEU A 193 10.69 3.26 1.22
CA LEU A 193 9.84 2.44 2.11
C LEU A 193 8.36 2.47 1.75
N ASP A 194 7.87 3.50 1.04
CA ASP A 194 6.44 3.74 0.82
C ASP A 194 5.77 2.68 -0.06
N VAL A 195 6.49 2.08 -1.01
CA VAL A 195 5.96 0.98 -1.83
C VAL A 195 5.72 -0.29 -1.00
N PHE A 196 6.60 -0.57 -0.03
CA PHE A 196 6.44 -1.70 0.90
C PHE A 196 5.29 -1.45 1.87
N LEU A 197 5.15 -0.23 2.37
CA LEU A 197 3.99 0.20 3.17
C LEU A 197 2.69 -0.01 2.39
N ALA A 198 2.59 0.49 1.15
CA ALA A 198 1.43 0.35 0.30
C ALA A 198 1.05 -1.13 0.07
N PHE A 199 2.05 -1.98 -0.19
CA PHE A 199 1.86 -3.42 -0.35
C PHE A 199 1.22 -4.06 0.89
N TRP A 200 1.79 -3.83 2.06
CA TRP A 200 1.26 -4.42 3.30
C TRP A 200 -0.12 -3.89 3.65
N LEU A 201 -0.41 -2.61 3.40
CA LEU A 201 -1.75 -2.05 3.57
C LEU A 201 -2.76 -2.68 2.60
N VAL A 202 -2.41 -2.87 1.32
CA VAL A 202 -3.28 -3.55 0.35
C VAL A 202 -3.51 -5.01 0.75
N CYS A 203 -2.49 -5.72 1.22
CA CYS A 203 -2.63 -7.08 1.75
C CYS A 203 -3.56 -7.13 2.97
N ALA A 204 -3.39 -6.23 3.93
CA ALA A 204 -4.22 -6.14 5.13
C ALA A 204 -5.69 -5.90 4.78
N VAL A 205 -5.98 -4.92 3.92
CA VAL A 205 -7.35 -4.61 3.48
C VAL A 205 -7.94 -5.74 2.63
N ALA A 206 -7.15 -6.39 1.79
CA ALA A 206 -7.60 -7.58 1.04
C ALA A 206 -7.97 -8.75 1.97
N CYS A 207 -7.22 -8.93 3.05
CA CYS A 207 -7.55 -9.90 4.10
C CYS A 207 -8.84 -9.51 4.84
N VAL A 208 -9.05 -8.22 5.16
CA VAL A 208 -10.30 -7.72 5.77
C VAL A 208 -11.51 -7.99 4.86
N VAL A 209 -11.36 -7.76 3.55
CA VAL A 209 -12.42 -8.07 2.56
C VAL A 209 -12.70 -9.58 2.52
N ALA A 210 -11.66 -10.41 2.59
CA ALA A 210 -11.81 -11.87 2.64
C ALA A 210 -12.46 -12.34 3.95
N ASP A 211 -12.09 -11.74 5.07
CA ASP A 211 -12.64 -12.01 6.39
C ASP A 211 -14.14 -11.73 6.43
N ARG A 212 -14.57 -10.60 5.85
CA ARG A 212 -15.99 -10.25 5.80
C ARG A 212 -16.81 -11.27 5.00
N GLU A 213 -16.36 -11.69 3.84
CA GLU A 213 -17.02 -12.72 3.03
C GLU A 213 -17.09 -14.06 3.81
N TRP A 214 -15.97 -14.46 4.40
CA TRP A 214 -15.87 -15.68 5.20
C TRP A 214 -16.81 -15.66 6.42
N GLY A 215 -16.82 -14.53 7.17
CA GLY A 215 -17.65 -14.34 8.35
C GLY A 215 -19.14 -14.38 8.03
N ARG A 216 -19.57 -13.62 7.00
CA ARG A 216 -20.98 -13.59 6.55
C ARG A 216 -21.47 -14.97 6.08
N THR A 217 -20.64 -15.70 5.33
CA THR A 217 -20.99 -17.06 4.90
C THR A 217 -21.21 -17.99 6.10
N ARG A 218 -20.40 -17.87 7.14
CA ARG A 218 -20.55 -18.67 8.36
C ARG A 218 -21.76 -18.28 9.20
N ILE A 219 -22.01 -16.99 9.35
CA ILE A 219 -23.22 -16.48 10.01
C ILE A 219 -24.47 -16.99 9.28
N ALA A 220 -24.53 -16.85 7.95
CA ALA A 220 -25.67 -17.29 7.15
C ALA A 220 -25.91 -18.80 7.27
N ARG A 221 -24.86 -19.63 7.19
CA ARG A 221 -24.97 -21.09 7.36
C ARG A 221 -25.50 -21.46 8.74
N ARG A 222 -25.05 -20.79 9.79
CA ARG A 222 -25.47 -21.05 11.16
C ARG A 222 -26.89 -20.57 11.40
N TYR A 223 -27.28 -19.43 10.84
CA TYR A 223 -28.62 -18.88 10.91
C TYR A 223 -29.65 -19.79 10.23
N ALA A 224 -29.32 -20.39 9.09
CA ALA A 224 -30.19 -21.30 8.37
C ALA A 224 -30.50 -22.60 9.15
N THR A 225 -29.70 -22.93 10.15
CA THR A 225 -29.91 -24.15 11.00
C THR A 225 -30.47 -23.83 12.39
N THR A 226 -30.81 -22.57 12.67
CA THR A 226 -31.22 -22.12 14.00
C THR A 226 -32.64 -21.56 13.93
N GLU A 227 -33.59 -22.16 14.66
CA GLU A 227 -35.00 -21.72 14.67
C GLU A 227 -35.18 -20.36 15.36
N THR A 228 -34.36 -20.05 16.36
CA THR A 228 -34.41 -18.79 17.09
C THR A 228 -33.02 -18.26 17.39
N VAL A 229 -32.80 -16.95 17.16
CA VAL A 229 -31.57 -16.26 17.55
C VAL A 229 -31.73 -15.65 18.93
N SER A 230 -31.04 -16.22 19.93
CA SER A 230 -31.06 -15.75 21.31
C SER A 230 -29.66 -15.27 21.77
N GLY A 231 -29.63 -14.47 22.83
CA GLY A 231 -28.38 -14.04 23.45
C GLY A 231 -27.45 -13.30 22.48
N PHE A 232 -26.23 -13.77 22.34
CA PHE A 232 -25.18 -13.17 21.48
C PHE A 232 -25.29 -13.58 20.00
N GLY A 233 -26.19 -14.51 19.66
CA GLY A 233 -26.23 -15.12 18.33
C GLY A 233 -25.06 -16.10 18.09
N PRO A 234 -24.77 -16.46 16.82
CA PRO A 234 -23.68 -17.42 16.52
C PRO A 234 -22.32 -16.87 16.93
N VAL A 235 -21.61 -17.56 17.84
CA VAL A 235 -20.28 -17.16 18.36
C VAL A 235 -19.22 -18.21 18.06
N ARG A 236 -19.53 -19.50 18.30
CA ARG A 236 -18.53 -20.59 18.42
C ARG A 236 -17.56 -20.74 17.25
N MET A 237 -17.95 -20.35 16.03
CA MET A 237 -17.11 -20.47 14.84
C MET A 237 -16.51 -19.12 14.37
N LEU A 238 -16.79 -18.03 15.09
CA LEU A 238 -16.37 -16.67 14.71
C LEU A 238 -15.22 -16.14 15.55
N LEU A 239 -14.82 -16.85 16.62
CA LEU A 239 -13.69 -16.45 17.45
C LEU A 239 -12.36 -16.56 16.71
N LEU A 240 -12.18 -17.64 15.91
CA LEU A 240 -11.00 -17.83 15.06
C LEU A 240 -11.33 -17.44 13.62
N ARG A 241 -10.91 -16.26 13.21
CA ARG A 241 -11.07 -15.71 11.86
C ARG A 241 -9.71 -15.63 11.17
N PRO A 242 -9.33 -16.63 10.35
CA PRO A 242 -7.97 -16.73 9.81
C PRO A 242 -7.58 -15.53 8.95
N TRP A 243 -8.52 -14.98 8.19
CA TRP A 243 -8.26 -13.78 7.38
C TRP A 243 -8.07 -12.52 8.23
N ARG A 244 -8.72 -12.44 9.40
CA ARG A 244 -8.54 -11.34 10.34
C ARG A 244 -7.18 -11.40 11.03
N LEU A 245 -6.73 -12.61 11.40
CA LEU A 245 -5.37 -12.84 11.88
C LEU A 245 -4.33 -12.47 10.82
N ALA A 246 -4.53 -12.90 9.57
CA ALA A 246 -3.65 -12.53 8.46
C ALA A 246 -3.63 -11.00 8.23
N ALA A 247 -4.78 -10.31 8.39
CA ALA A 247 -4.82 -8.85 8.33
C ALA A 247 -3.99 -8.22 9.45
N GLY A 248 -4.05 -8.75 10.68
CA GLY A 248 -3.22 -8.30 11.79
C GLY A 248 -1.73 -8.46 11.53
N VAL A 249 -1.30 -9.60 10.96
CA VAL A 249 0.08 -9.80 10.53
C VAL A 249 0.50 -8.76 9.49
N CYS A 250 -0.33 -8.55 8.45
CA CYS A 250 -0.04 -7.55 7.42
C CYS A 250 0.01 -6.12 7.99
N PHE A 251 -0.87 -5.77 8.93
CA PHE A 251 -0.81 -4.48 9.62
C PHE A 251 0.45 -4.35 10.47
N GLY A 252 0.87 -5.40 11.19
CA GLY A 252 2.12 -5.41 11.94
C GLY A 252 3.33 -5.15 11.05
N LEU A 253 3.39 -5.78 9.87
CA LEU A 253 4.43 -5.54 8.86
C LEU A 253 4.34 -4.14 8.24
N ALA A 254 3.12 -3.60 8.05
CA ALA A 254 2.93 -2.24 7.59
C ALA A 254 3.45 -1.21 8.61
N VAL A 255 3.10 -1.37 9.90
CA VAL A 255 3.61 -0.53 11.00
C VAL A 255 5.13 -0.70 11.15
N GLY A 256 5.63 -1.94 11.00
CA GLY A 256 7.06 -2.25 10.96
C GLY A 256 7.80 -1.70 9.73
N THR A 257 7.07 -1.13 8.76
CA THR A 257 7.64 -0.37 7.63
C THR A 257 7.59 1.13 7.91
N LYS A 258 6.41 1.68 8.27
CA LYS A 258 6.20 3.09 8.65
C LYS A 258 5.05 3.22 9.64
N TRP A 259 5.21 4.04 10.67
CA TRP A 259 4.19 4.26 11.71
C TRP A 259 2.88 4.85 11.20
N SER A 260 2.88 5.51 10.04
CA SER A 260 1.65 6.03 9.42
C SER A 260 0.59 4.94 9.16
N ALA A 261 0.98 3.67 9.09
CA ALA A 261 0.05 2.53 9.01
C ALA A 261 -0.89 2.42 10.23
N LEU A 262 -0.51 2.97 11.40
CA LEU A 262 -1.33 2.94 12.61
C LEU A 262 -2.68 3.63 12.42
N TYR A 263 -2.72 4.73 11.68
CA TYR A 263 -3.97 5.46 11.39
C TYR A 263 -4.94 4.60 10.57
N VAL A 264 -4.41 3.86 9.58
CA VAL A 264 -5.22 2.95 8.77
C VAL A 264 -5.68 1.75 9.58
N LEU A 265 -4.81 1.16 10.41
CA LEU A 265 -5.14 0.06 11.32
C LEU A 265 -6.28 0.46 12.27
N ALA A 266 -6.18 1.63 12.92
CA ALA A 266 -7.19 2.11 13.84
C ALA A 266 -8.55 2.31 13.15
N ALA A 267 -8.56 3.00 12.00
CA ALA A 267 -9.77 3.27 11.23
C ALA A 267 -10.43 1.97 10.73
N VAL A 268 -9.65 1.06 10.15
CA VAL A 268 -10.14 -0.23 9.64
C VAL A 268 -10.60 -1.13 10.79
N GLY A 269 -9.92 -1.13 11.93
CA GLY A 269 -10.31 -1.89 13.12
C GLY A 269 -11.71 -1.51 13.62
N VAL A 270 -11.97 -0.20 13.76
CA VAL A 270 -13.30 0.32 14.14
C VAL A 270 -14.33 -0.04 13.05
N PHE A 271 -13.99 0.14 11.79
CA PHE A 271 -14.90 -0.15 10.68
C PHE A 271 -15.31 -1.64 10.63
N VAL A 272 -14.38 -2.55 10.84
CA VAL A 272 -14.64 -3.99 10.91
C VAL A 272 -15.63 -4.32 12.03
N TRP A 273 -15.46 -3.74 13.21
CA TRP A 273 -16.40 -3.92 14.32
C TRP A 273 -17.79 -3.38 13.97
N VAL A 274 -17.88 -2.19 13.39
CA VAL A 274 -19.18 -1.61 12.94
C VAL A 274 -19.88 -2.54 11.95
N LEU A 275 -19.13 -3.14 11.01
CA LEU A 275 -19.69 -4.11 10.08
C LEU A 275 -20.18 -5.39 10.77
N ASP A 276 -19.48 -5.87 11.79
CA ASP A 276 -19.92 -7.04 12.59
C ASP A 276 -21.20 -6.69 13.39
N VAL A 277 -21.34 -5.47 13.94
CA VAL A 277 -22.58 -5.00 14.57
C VAL A 277 -23.75 -5.01 13.57
N ILE A 278 -23.52 -4.51 12.35
CA ILE A 278 -24.56 -4.50 11.29
C ILE A 278 -25.00 -5.93 10.96
N ASP A 279 -24.05 -6.86 10.81
CA ASP A 279 -24.37 -8.25 10.50
C ASP A 279 -25.17 -8.94 11.65
N ARG A 280 -24.82 -8.65 12.91
CA ARG A 280 -25.60 -9.18 14.06
C ARG A 280 -27.00 -8.55 14.16
N ARG A 281 -27.15 -7.26 13.85
CA ARG A 281 -28.48 -6.63 13.76
C ARG A 281 -29.33 -7.26 12.67
N ALA A 282 -28.74 -7.56 11.52
CA ALA A 282 -29.44 -8.15 10.38
C ALA A 282 -30.02 -9.54 10.68
N ILE A 283 -29.44 -10.31 11.62
CA ILE A 283 -29.97 -11.60 12.08
C ILE A 283 -30.83 -11.49 13.35
N GLY A 284 -31.19 -10.27 13.79
CA GLY A 284 -32.13 -10.06 14.89
C GLY A 284 -31.53 -10.06 16.30
N VAL A 285 -30.21 -9.98 16.47
CA VAL A 285 -29.58 -9.89 17.80
C VAL A 285 -29.93 -8.58 18.46
N ARG A 286 -30.70 -8.61 19.56
CA ARG A 286 -31.03 -7.44 20.36
C ARG A 286 -29.79 -6.90 21.07
N GLY A 287 -29.64 -5.57 21.15
CA GLY A 287 -28.46 -4.94 21.76
C GLY A 287 -27.16 -5.33 21.03
N ALA A 288 -27.21 -5.46 19.70
CA ALA A 288 -26.11 -5.96 18.88
C ALA A 288 -24.79 -5.18 19.08
N TRP A 289 -24.83 -3.88 19.36
CA TRP A 289 -23.64 -3.05 19.51
C TRP A 289 -22.76 -3.50 20.69
N TRP A 290 -23.32 -3.68 21.90
CA TRP A 290 -22.54 -4.08 23.07
C TRP A 290 -22.21 -5.58 23.05
N ARG A 291 -23.12 -6.42 22.53
CA ARG A 291 -22.88 -7.87 22.37
C ARG A 291 -21.80 -8.15 21.34
N SER A 292 -21.81 -7.44 20.22
CA SER A 292 -20.76 -7.52 19.22
C SER A 292 -19.42 -6.99 19.76
N MET A 293 -19.41 -5.99 20.64
CA MET A 293 -18.17 -5.52 21.24
C MET A 293 -17.44 -6.65 21.98
N ILE A 294 -18.19 -7.50 22.70
CA ILE A 294 -17.62 -8.64 23.44
C ILE A 294 -17.18 -9.76 22.48
N VAL A 295 -18.07 -10.20 21.58
CA VAL A 295 -17.88 -11.45 20.83
C VAL A 295 -17.24 -11.26 19.45
N ASP A 296 -17.18 -10.05 18.93
CA ASP A 296 -16.51 -9.69 17.67
C ASP A 296 -15.42 -8.64 17.89
N GLY A 297 -15.71 -7.58 18.65
CA GLY A 297 -14.81 -6.45 18.88
C GLY A 297 -13.56 -6.87 19.66
N LEU A 298 -13.71 -7.58 20.77
CA LEU A 298 -12.55 -8.05 21.53
C LEU A 298 -11.70 -9.07 20.73
N PRO A 299 -12.26 -10.09 20.06
CA PRO A 299 -11.47 -10.92 19.15
C PRO A 299 -10.86 -10.15 17.97
N ALA A 300 -11.53 -9.11 17.47
CA ALA A 300 -10.99 -8.23 16.43
C ALA A 300 -9.79 -7.43 16.96
N PHE A 301 -9.90 -6.88 18.17
CA PHE A 301 -8.79 -6.19 18.82
C PHE A 301 -7.57 -7.11 18.98
N VAL A 302 -7.77 -8.33 19.49
CA VAL A 302 -6.67 -9.32 19.60
C VAL A 302 -6.08 -9.61 18.23
N SER A 303 -6.92 -9.90 17.21
CA SER A 303 -6.45 -10.30 15.89
C SER A 303 -5.78 -9.17 15.11
N LEU A 304 -6.27 -7.92 15.23
CA LEU A 304 -5.78 -6.80 14.43
C LEU A 304 -4.74 -5.96 15.18
N VAL A 305 -4.89 -5.79 16.50
CA VAL A 305 -4.02 -4.90 17.28
C VAL A 305 -2.93 -5.70 18.00
N ILE A 306 -3.31 -6.72 18.81
CA ILE A 306 -2.29 -7.48 19.57
C ILE A 306 -1.40 -8.28 18.64
N VAL A 307 -1.96 -8.95 17.62
CA VAL A 307 -1.16 -9.67 16.63
C VAL A 307 -0.25 -8.70 15.87
N ALA A 308 -0.76 -7.53 15.46
CA ALA A 308 0.07 -6.52 14.80
C ALA A 308 1.20 -6.02 15.71
N LEU A 309 0.92 -5.78 17.00
CA LEU A 309 1.94 -5.39 17.98
C LEU A 309 3.02 -6.46 18.14
N VAL A 310 2.62 -7.73 18.29
CA VAL A 310 3.57 -8.85 18.39
C VAL A 310 4.45 -8.93 17.15
N VAL A 311 3.84 -8.87 15.94
CA VAL A 311 4.60 -8.87 14.68
C VAL A 311 5.54 -7.67 14.63
N TYR A 312 5.06 -6.48 14.99
CA TYR A 312 5.86 -5.27 15.04
C TYR A 312 7.09 -5.43 15.93
N VAL A 313 6.92 -5.92 17.16
CA VAL A 313 8.05 -6.15 18.09
C VAL A 313 9.02 -7.19 17.53
N VAL A 314 8.51 -8.27 16.93
CA VAL A 314 9.36 -9.30 16.28
C VAL A 314 10.18 -8.70 15.13
N THR A 315 9.67 -7.70 14.40
CA THR A 315 10.44 -7.05 13.32
C THR A 315 11.66 -6.26 13.83
N TRP A 316 11.72 -5.95 15.13
CA TRP A 316 12.86 -5.31 15.78
C TRP A 316 13.88 -6.29 16.37
N THR A 317 13.85 -7.57 15.98
CA THR A 317 14.75 -8.60 16.55
C THR A 317 16.21 -8.18 16.45
N GLY A 318 16.65 -7.55 15.37
CA GLY A 318 18.01 -7.04 15.21
C GLY A 318 18.39 -6.04 16.31
N PHE A 319 17.51 -5.07 16.56
CA PHE A 319 17.66 -4.13 17.67
C PHE A 319 17.65 -4.83 19.03
N LEU A 320 16.66 -5.71 19.27
CA LEU A 320 16.50 -6.38 20.58
C LEU A 320 17.72 -7.22 20.97
N VAL A 321 18.37 -7.87 20.00
CA VAL A 321 19.59 -8.65 20.23
C VAL A 321 20.81 -7.76 20.46
N ASN A 322 20.84 -6.58 19.87
CA ASN A 322 21.98 -5.64 19.92
C ASN A 322 21.66 -4.37 20.73
N HIS A 323 20.67 -4.40 21.63
CA HIS A 323 20.18 -3.21 22.33
C HIS A 323 21.25 -2.42 23.10
N GLU A 324 22.26 -3.09 23.62
CA GLU A 324 23.34 -2.48 24.42
C GLU A 324 24.16 -1.46 23.60
N VAL A 325 24.34 -1.71 22.29
CA VAL A 325 25.07 -0.78 21.41
C VAL A 325 24.29 0.54 21.27
N PHE A 326 22.96 0.47 21.20
CA PHE A 326 22.11 1.65 21.14
C PHE A 326 22.02 2.40 22.46
N GLU A 327 22.00 1.67 23.59
CA GLU A 327 21.99 2.25 24.94
C GLU A 327 23.21 3.13 25.22
N GLY A 328 24.37 2.79 24.64
CA GLY A 328 25.61 3.54 24.81
C GLY A 328 25.69 4.82 23.97
N ARG A 329 24.83 4.97 22.95
CA ARG A 329 24.96 6.06 21.98
C ARG A 329 23.85 7.11 22.02
N PHE A 330 22.59 6.71 22.19
CA PHE A 330 21.45 7.59 22.03
C PHE A 330 20.83 8.04 23.35
N GLY A 331 20.41 9.31 23.41
CA GLY A 331 19.69 9.88 24.55
C GLY A 331 18.17 9.63 24.49
N LEU A 332 17.44 10.00 25.55
CA LEU A 332 15.99 9.87 25.64
C LEU A 332 15.24 10.72 24.60
N GLY A 333 15.82 11.88 24.21
CA GLY A 333 15.34 12.74 23.17
C GLY A 333 16.32 12.82 21.99
N TYR A 334 15.85 13.30 20.86
CA TYR A 334 16.72 13.54 19.72
C TYR A 334 17.68 14.71 20.03
N GLY A 335 18.98 14.45 19.91
CA GLY A 335 20.02 15.43 20.21
C GLY A 335 20.47 15.48 21.67
N ASP A 336 19.87 14.67 22.56
CA ASP A 336 20.33 14.57 23.95
C ASP A 336 21.74 14.00 24.01
N ALA A 337 22.60 14.67 24.75
CA ALA A 337 24.00 14.29 24.89
C ALA A 337 24.23 13.09 25.82
N GLN A 338 23.26 12.78 26.69
CA GLN A 338 23.37 11.69 27.66
C GLN A 338 22.72 10.41 27.14
N PRO A 339 23.48 9.33 26.90
CA PRO A 339 22.92 8.05 26.49
C PRO A 339 21.92 7.51 27.50
N TRP A 340 20.77 6.97 27.04
CA TRP A 340 19.74 6.42 27.94
C TRP A 340 20.19 5.20 28.73
N GLY A 341 21.24 4.50 28.30
CA GLY A 341 21.83 3.42 29.05
C GLY A 341 22.35 3.83 30.42
N SER A 342 22.64 5.14 30.64
CA SER A 342 22.96 5.70 31.95
C SER A 342 21.72 5.84 32.86
N ALA A 343 20.53 5.97 32.27
CA ALA A 343 19.26 6.08 32.98
C ALA A 343 18.64 4.69 33.31
N ILE A 344 19.07 3.64 32.61
CA ILE A 344 18.64 2.28 32.90
C ILE A 344 19.31 1.83 34.22
N ASP A 345 18.50 1.60 35.26
CA ASP A 345 19.00 1.09 36.51
C ASP A 345 19.61 -0.32 36.32
N LYS A 346 20.91 -0.43 36.56
CA LYS A 346 21.68 -1.67 36.40
C LYS A 346 21.81 -2.46 37.73
N THR A 347 21.21 -1.96 38.80
CA THR A 347 21.18 -2.70 40.07
C THR A 347 20.28 -3.92 39.97
N ASP A 348 20.59 -4.95 40.73
CA ASP A 348 20.03 -6.31 40.68
C ASP A 348 18.53 -6.37 40.30
N ARG A 349 18.26 -6.49 38.99
CA ARG A 349 16.90 -6.54 38.41
C ARG A 349 16.30 -7.96 38.47
N GLY A 350 17.09 -8.93 38.86
CA GLY A 350 16.71 -10.33 38.74
C GLY A 350 16.47 -10.78 37.31
N LEU A 351 16.15 -12.04 37.11
CA LEU A 351 15.96 -12.65 35.78
C LEU A 351 14.91 -11.94 34.92
N ILE A 352 13.78 -11.51 35.50
CA ILE A 352 12.69 -10.86 34.77
C ILE A 352 13.13 -9.48 34.26
N GLY A 353 13.83 -8.70 35.07
CA GLY A 353 14.31 -7.39 34.65
C GLY A 353 15.30 -7.47 33.51
N GLU A 354 16.21 -8.42 33.50
CA GLU A 354 17.14 -8.65 32.40
C GLU A 354 16.43 -9.10 31.11
N LEU A 355 15.41 -9.95 31.22
CA LEU A 355 14.62 -10.36 30.04
C LEU A 355 13.79 -9.21 29.42
N LEU A 356 13.40 -8.22 30.22
CA LEU A 356 12.62 -7.06 29.76
C LEU A 356 13.49 -5.88 29.30
N ARG A 357 14.77 -5.85 29.62
CA ARG A 357 15.70 -4.77 29.28
C ARG A 357 15.73 -4.43 27.77
N PRO A 358 15.78 -5.40 26.84
CA PRO A 358 15.72 -5.09 25.42
C PRO A 358 14.44 -4.35 25.01
N LEU A 359 13.30 -4.67 25.62
CA LEU A 359 12.02 -4.00 25.37
C LEU A 359 11.98 -2.59 25.96
N GLU A 360 12.56 -2.39 27.15
CA GLU A 360 12.72 -1.07 27.76
C GLU A 360 13.63 -0.19 26.89
N SER A 361 14.75 -0.73 26.43
CA SER A 361 15.66 -0.05 25.51
C SER A 361 14.95 0.30 24.18
N LEU A 362 14.17 -0.62 23.63
CA LEU A 362 13.36 -0.36 22.43
C LEU A 362 12.34 0.76 22.68
N TRP A 363 11.73 0.83 23.87
CA TRP A 363 10.80 1.91 24.21
C TRP A 363 11.52 3.28 24.24
N HIS A 364 12.71 3.38 24.84
CA HIS A 364 13.50 4.61 24.83
C HIS A 364 13.90 5.02 23.41
N TYR A 365 14.27 4.04 22.57
CA TYR A 365 14.55 4.30 21.16
C TYR A 365 13.33 4.87 20.43
N HIS A 366 12.13 4.36 20.69
CA HIS A 366 10.90 4.90 20.13
C HIS A 366 10.61 6.33 20.59
N GLN A 367 10.89 6.66 21.86
CA GLN A 367 10.75 8.02 22.36
C GLN A 367 11.70 8.98 21.62
N MET A 368 12.95 8.59 21.43
CA MET A 368 13.93 9.36 20.66
C MET A 368 13.48 9.56 19.19
N VAL A 369 13.05 8.48 18.52
CA VAL A 369 12.53 8.58 17.14
C VAL A 369 11.26 9.44 17.06
N TYR A 370 10.38 9.33 18.05
CA TYR A 370 9.18 10.17 18.11
C TYR A 370 9.56 11.65 18.28
N SER A 371 10.50 11.98 19.19
CA SER A 371 10.96 13.35 19.37
C SER A 371 11.67 13.92 18.11
N PHE A 372 12.38 13.07 17.35
CA PHE A 372 12.91 13.46 16.03
C PHE A 372 11.79 13.86 15.07
N HIS A 373 10.70 13.07 15.01
CA HIS A 373 9.61 13.32 14.06
C HIS A 373 8.69 14.48 14.43
N THR A 374 8.59 14.84 15.71
CA THR A 374 7.65 15.84 16.22
C THR A 374 8.32 17.05 16.87
N GLY A 375 9.65 17.05 16.97
CA GLY A 375 10.42 18.13 17.59
C GLY A 375 10.85 19.20 16.58
N ASP A 376 11.42 20.28 17.10
CA ASP A 376 11.83 21.49 16.37
C ASP A 376 12.87 21.23 15.27
N TYR A 377 13.62 20.12 15.37
CA TYR A 377 14.64 19.79 14.39
C TYR A 377 14.06 19.63 12.98
N LEU A 378 12.97 18.90 12.82
CA LEU A 378 12.31 18.74 11.51
C LEU A 378 11.42 19.92 11.15
N ALA A 379 10.73 20.53 12.10
CA ALA A 379 9.92 21.73 11.87
C ALA A 379 10.74 22.91 11.34
N GLY A 380 12.03 23.00 11.71
CA GLY A 380 12.96 24.01 11.19
C GLY A 380 13.56 23.71 9.81
N LYS A 381 13.24 22.58 9.19
CA LYS A 381 13.77 22.20 7.87
C LYS A 381 12.81 22.58 6.75
N SER A 382 13.37 22.84 5.58
CA SER A 382 12.62 23.04 4.34
C SER A 382 13.23 22.20 3.21
N HIS A 383 12.40 21.85 2.23
CA HIS A 383 12.84 21.10 1.05
C HIS A 383 12.16 21.65 -0.21
N PRO A 384 12.87 21.82 -1.35
CA PRO A 384 12.29 22.39 -2.59
C PRO A 384 11.06 21.64 -3.10
N TYR A 385 10.98 20.35 -2.85
CA TYR A 385 9.88 19.48 -3.28
C TYR A 385 8.86 19.18 -2.18
N GLN A 386 8.94 19.83 -1.01
CA GLN A 386 7.88 19.68 -0.01
C GLN A 386 6.53 20.18 -0.54
N SER A 387 5.45 19.58 -0.06
CA SER A 387 4.11 19.89 -0.54
C SER A 387 3.05 19.63 0.52
N ASP A 388 2.08 20.53 0.61
CA ASP A 388 0.96 20.39 1.53
C ASP A 388 0.03 19.23 1.11
N PRO A 389 -0.55 18.48 2.05
CA PRO A 389 -1.37 17.31 1.77
C PRO A 389 -2.59 17.60 0.89
N TRP A 390 -3.19 18.80 0.99
CA TRP A 390 -4.35 19.18 0.17
C TRP A 390 -4.02 19.19 -1.34
N GLY A 391 -2.77 19.45 -1.70
CA GLY A 391 -2.30 19.45 -3.08
C GLY A 391 -2.02 18.08 -3.66
N TRP A 392 -1.89 17.02 -2.83
CA TRP A 392 -1.47 15.71 -3.32
C TRP A 392 -2.48 15.09 -4.29
N LEU A 393 -3.78 15.13 -3.97
CA LEU A 393 -4.83 14.55 -4.81
C LEU A 393 -4.94 15.18 -6.21
N VAL A 394 -4.41 16.38 -6.39
CA VAL A 394 -4.40 17.09 -7.68
C VAL A 394 -3.01 17.19 -8.33
N LEU A 395 -2.01 16.48 -7.76
CA LEU A 395 -0.62 16.47 -8.26
C LEU A 395 0.04 17.87 -8.25
N ASN A 396 -0.21 18.66 -7.21
CA ASN A 396 0.22 20.06 -7.17
C ASN A 396 1.75 20.24 -7.18
N ARG A 397 2.52 19.36 -6.50
CA ARG A 397 3.99 19.41 -6.44
C ARG A 397 4.57 18.01 -6.54
N PRO A 398 5.02 17.57 -7.73
CA PRO A 398 5.79 16.33 -7.91
C PRO A 398 7.16 16.42 -7.23
N VAL A 399 7.81 15.27 -7.05
CA VAL A 399 9.13 15.19 -6.42
C VAL A 399 10.17 14.72 -7.42
N GLY A 400 11.11 15.59 -7.77
CA GLY A 400 12.30 15.23 -8.53
C GLY A 400 13.30 14.50 -7.61
N VAL A 401 13.59 13.26 -7.92
CA VAL A 401 14.58 12.47 -7.16
C VAL A 401 15.93 12.42 -7.85
N ASP A 402 15.94 12.69 -9.14
CA ASP A 402 17.13 12.83 -9.96
C ASP A 402 16.87 13.71 -11.18
N ALA A 403 17.85 14.52 -11.57
CA ALA A 403 17.83 15.27 -12.81
C ALA A 403 19.26 15.57 -13.28
N GLN A 404 19.49 15.35 -14.57
CA GLN A 404 20.66 15.84 -15.30
C GLN A 404 20.17 16.77 -16.40
N THR A 405 20.34 18.06 -16.18
CA THR A 405 19.92 19.14 -17.11
C THR A 405 21.09 19.56 -18.01
N ASP A 406 20.75 20.26 -19.08
CA ASP A 406 21.71 20.92 -19.96
C ASP A 406 22.76 19.98 -20.61
N LEU A 407 22.37 18.72 -20.83
CA LEU A 407 23.19 17.75 -21.54
C LEU A 407 23.36 18.16 -23.00
N ALA A 408 24.62 18.29 -23.43
CA ALA A 408 24.94 18.72 -24.80
C ALA A 408 24.30 17.82 -25.86
N ALA A 409 23.98 18.39 -27.04
CA ALA A 409 23.48 17.64 -28.19
C ALA A 409 24.42 16.50 -28.63
N SER A 410 25.73 16.60 -28.30
CA SER A 410 26.72 15.55 -28.54
C SER A 410 26.60 14.35 -27.59
N THR A 411 25.77 14.43 -26.55
CA THR A 411 25.55 13.31 -25.61
C THR A 411 24.94 12.12 -26.36
N PRO A 412 25.49 10.90 -26.24
CA PRO A 412 24.98 9.74 -26.93
C PRO A 412 23.50 9.49 -26.64
N GLY A 413 22.68 9.44 -27.71
CA GLY A 413 21.23 9.27 -27.61
C GLY A 413 20.44 10.56 -27.46
N CYS A 414 21.06 11.73 -27.37
CA CYS A 414 20.39 13.03 -27.41
C CYS A 414 19.87 13.30 -28.84
N ALA A 415 18.59 13.57 -28.98
CA ALA A 415 17.97 13.92 -30.26
C ALA A 415 17.95 15.44 -30.55
N ALA A 416 18.51 16.25 -29.64
CA ALA A 416 18.60 17.70 -29.79
C ALA A 416 19.51 18.10 -30.94
N SER A 417 19.25 19.24 -31.56
CA SER A 417 20.06 19.82 -32.64
C SER A 417 20.43 21.28 -32.34
N GLY A 418 21.56 21.73 -32.90
CA GLY A 418 22.02 23.09 -32.72
C GLY A 418 22.40 23.40 -31.27
N THR A 419 21.78 24.40 -30.69
CA THR A 419 22.00 24.85 -29.29
C THR A 419 21.04 24.24 -28.28
N GLU A 420 20.12 23.39 -28.74
CA GLU A 420 19.17 22.68 -27.86
C GLU A 420 19.93 21.67 -27.00
N THR A 421 19.45 21.46 -25.76
CA THR A 421 20.02 20.50 -24.82
C THR A 421 19.07 19.32 -24.57
N CYS A 422 19.59 18.27 -23.97
CA CYS A 422 18.81 17.15 -23.50
C CYS A 422 18.76 17.11 -21.97
N ILE A 423 17.77 16.39 -21.46
CA ILE A 423 17.52 16.19 -20.03
C ILE A 423 17.28 14.71 -19.76
N ARG A 424 17.79 14.24 -18.64
CA ARG A 424 17.37 12.99 -17.97
C ARG A 424 16.73 13.35 -16.63
N GLN A 425 15.64 12.69 -16.28
CA GLN A 425 14.98 12.95 -15.01
C GLN A 425 14.28 11.69 -14.48
N VAL A 426 14.28 11.52 -13.17
CA VAL A 426 13.38 10.64 -12.43
C VAL A 426 12.46 11.53 -11.58
N LEU A 427 11.21 11.67 -12.03
CA LEU A 427 10.20 12.52 -11.39
C LEU A 427 9.07 11.67 -10.83
N ILE A 428 8.82 11.76 -9.53
CA ILE A 428 7.64 11.14 -8.89
C ILE A 428 6.41 12.01 -9.20
N LEU A 429 5.81 11.76 -10.34
CA LEU A 429 4.60 12.43 -10.84
C LEU A 429 3.55 11.37 -11.17
N GLY A 430 2.35 11.47 -10.61
CA GLY A 430 1.24 10.58 -10.89
C GLY A 430 0.71 10.71 -12.32
N ASN A 431 0.04 9.67 -12.81
CA ASN A 431 -0.71 9.76 -14.05
C ASN A 431 -1.95 10.67 -13.86
N PRO A 432 -2.08 11.83 -14.53
CA PRO A 432 -3.18 12.75 -14.31
C PRO A 432 -4.57 12.13 -14.46
N ALA A 433 -4.77 11.22 -15.43
CA ALA A 433 -6.05 10.54 -15.59
C ALA A 433 -6.38 9.65 -14.38
N VAL A 434 -5.38 8.95 -13.83
CA VAL A 434 -5.57 8.09 -12.64
C VAL A 434 -5.87 8.94 -11.40
N TRP A 435 -5.16 10.02 -11.19
CA TRP A 435 -5.30 10.85 -9.99
C TRP A 435 -6.59 11.67 -9.99
N TRP A 436 -6.87 12.40 -11.07
CA TRP A 436 -8.10 13.19 -11.14
C TRP A 436 -9.34 12.32 -11.27
N GLY A 437 -9.24 11.20 -12.02
CA GLY A 437 -10.28 10.17 -12.02
C GLY A 437 -10.47 9.51 -10.64
N GLY A 438 -9.38 9.33 -9.90
CA GLY A 438 -9.37 8.83 -8.51
C GLY A 438 -10.10 9.78 -7.56
N LEU A 439 -9.84 11.09 -7.64
CA LEU A 439 -10.53 12.12 -6.87
C LEU A 439 -12.04 12.11 -7.16
N ALA A 440 -12.42 12.11 -8.43
CA ALA A 440 -13.83 12.03 -8.84
C ALA A 440 -14.49 10.73 -8.34
N ALA A 441 -13.77 9.60 -8.40
CA ALA A 441 -14.26 8.32 -7.91
C ALA A 441 -14.39 8.28 -6.39
N LEU A 442 -13.54 8.98 -5.64
CA LEU A 442 -13.66 9.10 -4.19
C LEU A 442 -14.92 9.91 -3.81
N VAL A 443 -15.17 11.03 -4.48
CA VAL A 443 -16.40 11.81 -4.28
C VAL A 443 -17.64 10.96 -4.57
N ALA A 444 -17.64 10.23 -5.69
CA ALA A 444 -18.71 9.29 -6.03
C ALA A 444 -18.82 8.16 -5.00
N SER A 445 -17.70 7.70 -4.43
CA SER A 445 -17.67 6.66 -3.39
C SER A 445 -18.33 7.14 -2.09
N VAL A 446 -18.07 8.38 -1.67
CA VAL A 446 -18.77 8.99 -0.52
C VAL A 446 -20.26 9.00 -0.79
N TRP A 447 -20.69 9.43 -1.98
CA TRP A 447 -22.11 9.43 -2.37
C TRP A 447 -22.75 8.04 -2.28
N TYR A 448 -22.15 7.00 -2.88
CA TYR A 448 -22.68 5.64 -2.83
C TYR A 448 -22.63 5.03 -1.43
N TRP A 449 -21.65 5.39 -0.60
CA TRP A 449 -21.58 4.96 0.78
C TRP A 449 -22.74 5.55 1.61
N LEU A 450 -22.98 6.85 1.51
CA LEU A 450 -24.01 7.52 2.30
C LEU A 450 -25.42 7.18 1.81
N ARG A 451 -25.65 7.22 0.49
CA ARG A 451 -26.97 6.98 -0.12
C ARG A 451 -27.37 5.51 -0.07
N ASP A 452 -26.50 4.62 -0.55
CA ASP A 452 -26.81 3.20 -0.75
C ASP A 452 -26.35 2.36 0.44
N ARG A 453 -25.66 2.95 1.41
CA ARG A 453 -25.01 2.30 2.56
C ARG A 453 -24.10 1.14 2.12
N ASP A 454 -23.47 1.27 0.95
CA ASP A 454 -22.59 0.27 0.40
C ASP A 454 -21.21 0.34 1.08
N TRP A 455 -21.00 -0.57 2.02
CA TRP A 455 -19.78 -0.65 2.84
C TRP A 455 -18.49 -0.72 2.03
N ARG A 456 -18.53 -1.22 0.77
CA ARG A 456 -17.36 -1.37 -0.09
C ARG A 456 -16.76 0.00 -0.43
N PHE A 457 -17.62 0.95 -0.76
CA PHE A 457 -17.19 2.33 -1.00
C PHE A 457 -16.73 3.00 0.29
N GLY A 458 -17.45 2.75 1.41
CA GLY A 458 -17.06 3.25 2.73
C GLY A 458 -15.68 2.77 3.17
N LEU A 459 -15.33 1.50 2.91
CA LEU A 459 -14.01 0.96 3.19
C LEU A 459 -12.91 1.70 2.43
N LEU A 460 -13.09 1.92 1.12
CA LEU A 460 -12.09 2.60 0.29
C LEU A 460 -11.90 4.06 0.70
N VAL A 461 -13.01 4.78 0.94
CA VAL A 461 -12.95 6.17 1.44
C VAL A 461 -12.23 6.23 2.78
N LEU A 462 -12.58 5.33 3.71
CA LEU A 462 -11.98 5.29 5.04
C LEU A 462 -10.46 5.07 4.98
N VAL A 463 -10.00 4.11 4.16
CA VAL A 463 -8.57 3.83 4.01
C VAL A 463 -7.84 5.04 3.41
N VAL A 464 -8.37 5.66 2.36
CA VAL A 464 -7.77 6.86 1.77
C VAL A 464 -7.70 7.99 2.77
N VAL A 465 -8.82 8.29 3.45
CA VAL A 465 -8.91 9.39 4.43
C VAL A 465 -7.97 9.15 5.61
N SER A 466 -7.92 7.92 6.15
CA SER A 466 -7.04 7.60 7.28
C SER A 466 -5.55 7.58 6.93
N ALA A 467 -5.19 7.33 5.67
CA ALA A 467 -3.81 7.41 5.21
C ALA A 467 -3.38 8.85 4.81
N TRP A 468 -4.33 9.72 4.51
CA TRP A 468 -4.08 11.08 4.01
C TRP A 468 -4.27 12.17 5.08
N LEU A 469 -5.40 12.13 5.82
CA LEU A 469 -5.79 13.19 6.77
C LEU A 469 -4.76 13.47 7.88
N PRO A 470 -4.06 12.47 8.47
CA PRO A 470 -3.09 12.74 9.52
C PRO A 470 -1.96 13.68 9.11
N TRP A 471 -1.61 13.73 7.82
CA TRP A 471 -0.52 14.59 7.33
C TRP A 471 -0.81 16.09 7.46
N PHE A 472 -2.07 16.50 7.60
CA PHE A 472 -2.43 17.89 7.90
C PHE A 472 -2.03 18.36 9.30
N ALA A 473 -1.71 17.42 10.20
CA ALA A 473 -1.17 17.73 11.53
C ALA A 473 0.37 17.80 11.55
N TYR A 474 1.03 17.57 10.42
CA TYR A 474 2.48 17.53 10.28
C TYR A 474 2.95 18.36 9.08
N ASP A 475 2.25 19.45 8.75
CA ASP A 475 2.58 20.34 7.63
C ASP A 475 3.67 21.37 7.97
N ASP A 476 4.08 21.46 9.22
CA ASP A 476 5.18 22.27 9.74
C ASP A 476 6.58 21.72 9.37
N ARG A 477 6.67 20.53 8.77
CA ARG A 477 7.92 19.88 8.37
C ARG A 477 7.89 19.44 6.90
N PRO A 478 9.04 19.11 6.28
CA PRO A 478 9.05 18.56 4.93
C PRO A 478 8.24 17.27 4.82
N ILE A 479 7.14 17.32 4.07
CA ILE A 479 6.32 16.18 3.66
C ILE A 479 6.13 16.22 2.15
N PHE A 480 5.82 15.08 1.54
CA PHE A 480 5.95 14.91 0.10
C PHE A 480 4.76 14.18 -0.52
N LEU A 481 4.47 14.50 -1.79
CA LEU A 481 3.45 13.85 -2.60
C LEU A 481 3.57 12.31 -2.57
N PHE A 482 4.77 11.76 -2.56
CA PHE A 482 4.95 10.30 -2.63
C PHE A 482 4.45 9.54 -1.39
N TYR A 483 4.16 10.21 -0.27
CA TYR A 483 3.45 9.58 0.84
C TYR A 483 2.05 9.07 0.44
N ALA A 484 1.47 9.65 -0.61
CA ALA A 484 0.24 9.19 -1.22
C ALA A 484 0.33 7.79 -1.86
N THR A 485 1.53 7.22 -2.05
CA THR A 485 1.72 5.83 -2.49
C THR A 485 0.93 4.86 -1.63
N ALA A 486 0.77 5.15 -0.33
CA ALA A 486 0.00 4.35 0.62
C ALA A 486 -1.49 4.23 0.25
N PHE A 487 -2.10 5.22 -0.39
CA PHE A 487 -3.54 5.24 -0.68
C PHE A 487 -3.90 5.17 -2.18
N VAL A 488 -2.98 5.41 -3.11
CA VAL A 488 -3.22 5.34 -4.57
C VAL A 488 -3.85 4.00 -5.00
N PRO A 489 -3.46 2.81 -4.49
CA PRO A 489 -4.14 1.57 -4.84
C PRO A 489 -5.64 1.60 -4.55
N PHE A 490 -6.07 2.28 -3.50
CA PHE A 490 -7.48 2.35 -3.09
C PHE A 490 -8.26 3.36 -3.93
N THR A 491 -7.63 4.41 -4.47
CA THR A 491 -8.26 5.30 -5.47
C THR A 491 -8.49 4.55 -6.79
N CYS A 492 -7.53 3.72 -7.24
CA CYS A 492 -7.71 2.84 -8.39
C CYS A 492 -8.85 1.83 -8.17
N ALA A 493 -8.97 1.27 -6.96
CA ALA A 493 -10.11 0.42 -6.59
C ALA A 493 -11.44 1.18 -6.65
N ALA A 494 -11.48 2.43 -6.17
CA ALA A 494 -12.65 3.29 -6.22
C ALA A 494 -13.11 3.55 -7.67
N ILE A 495 -12.18 3.90 -8.57
CA ILE A 495 -12.47 4.07 -10.01
C ILE A 495 -13.13 2.80 -10.57
N ALA A 496 -12.56 1.63 -10.30
CA ALA A 496 -13.08 0.37 -10.81
C ALA A 496 -14.47 0.03 -10.26
N LEU A 497 -14.74 0.29 -8.96
CA LEU A 497 -16.06 0.06 -8.38
C LEU A 497 -17.11 1.04 -8.91
N VAL A 498 -16.77 2.32 -9.07
CA VAL A 498 -17.64 3.35 -9.67
C VAL A 498 -17.95 2.99 -11.12
N ALA A 499 -16.93 2.64 -11.92
CA ALA A 499 -17.12 2.15 -13.29
C ALA A 499 -18.07 0.94 -13.33
N GLY A 500 -17.93 -0.01 -12.41
CA GLY A 500 -18.83 -1.14 -12.27
C GLY A 500 -20.28 -0.75 -11.96
N ARG A 501 -20.51 0.33 -11.22
CA ARG A 501 -21.87 0.89 -10.97
C ARG A 501 -22.45 1.53 -12.23
N LEU A 502 -21.67 2.35 -12.92
CA LEU A 502 -22.08 3.02 -14.14
C LEU A 502 -22.44 2.01 -15.25
N LEU A 503 -21.60 0.99 -15.45
CA LEU A 503 -21.83 -0.09 -16.42
C LEU A 503 -23.10 -0.89 -16.12
N ARG A 504 -23.47 -1.09 -14.87
CA ARG A 504 -24.72 -1.76 -14.50
C ARG A 504 -25.93 -0.86 -14.70
N GLY A 505 -25.83 0.40 -14.31
CA GLY A 505 -26.92 1.38 -14.47
C GLY A 505 -27.27 1.64 -15.94
N SER A 506 -26.30 1.57 -16.84
CA SER A 506 -26.52 1.81 -18.27
C SER A 506 -27.22 0.66 -19.01
N ARG A 507 -27.22 -0.58 -18.47
CA ARG A 507 -27.74 -1.79 -19.18
C ARG A 507 -29.22 -1.72 -19.55
N GLY A 508 -30.02 -0.99 -18.81
CA GLY A 508 -31.47 -0.81 -19.04
C GLY A 508 -31.82 0.44 -19.85
N SER A 509 -30.86 1.26 -20.25
CA SER A 509 -31.09 2.54 -20.91
C SER A 509 -30.90 2.44 -22.45
N ARG A 510 -31.53 3.37 -23.18
CA ARG A 510 -31.29 3.51 -24.64
C ARG A 510 -29.83 3.84 -24.95
N LEU A 511 -29.10 4.41 -23.99
CA LEU A 511 -27.68 4.78 -24.06
C LEU A 511 -26.75 3.69 -23.45
N ARG A 512 -27.12 2.41 -23.53
CA ARG A 512 -26.36 1.29 -22.94
C ARG A 512 -24.91 1.17 -23.43
N TRP A 513 -24.60 1.69 -24.58
CA TRP A 513 -23.25 1.71 -25.17
C TRP A 513 -22.36 2.82 -24.60
N TRP A 514 -22.96 3.86 -24.04
CA TRP A 514 -22.26 5.07 -23.59
C TRP A 514 -21.24 4.78 -22.47
N ALA A 515 -21.64 4.06 -21.43
CA ALA A 515 -20.76 3.81 -20.29
C ALA A 515 -19.55 2.91 -20.65
N PRO A 516 -19.69 1.83 -21.46
CA PRO A 516 -18.52 1.08 -21.94
C PRO A 516 -17.59 1.92 -22.82
N ALA A 517 -18.14 2.77 -23.69
CA ALA A 517 -17.35 3.66 -24.56
C ALA A 517 -16.56 4.67 -23.72
N ALA A 518 -17.21 5.36 -22.78
CA ALA A 518 -16.57 6.31 -21.87
C ALA A 518 -15.45 5.65 -21.04
N LEU A 519 -15.69 4.44 -20.54
CA LEU A 519 -14.66 3.69 -19.82
C LEU A 519 -13.50 3.30 -20.74
N GLY A 520 -13.77 2.85 -21.96
CA GLY A 520 -12.74 2.53 -22.96
C GLY A 520 -11.89 3.76 -23.30
N THR A 521 -12.52 4.91 -23.54
CA THR A 521 -11.81 6.19 -23.76
C THR A 521 -10.97 6.58 -22.54
N TYR A 522 -11.51 6.48 -21.33
CA TYR A 522 -10.77 6.78 -20.11
C TYR A 522 -9.51 5.92 -19.96
N VAL A 523 -9.63 4.61 -20.20
CA VAL A 523 -8.48 3.69 -20.15
C VAL A 523 -7.47 4.04 -21.25
N ALA A 524 -7.92 4.34 -22.46
CA ALA A 524 -7.04 4.75 -23.56
C ALA A 524 -6.27 6.03 -23.21
N VAL A 525 -6.93 7.03 -22.61
CA VAL A 525 -6.28 8.26 -22.13
C VAL A 525 -5.26 7.96 -21.03
N ALA A 526 -5.60 7.11 -20.06
CA ALA A 526 -4.66 6.74 -18.99
C ALA A 526 -3.41 6.03 -19.56
N LEU A 527 -3.57 5.15 -20.54
CA LEU A 527 -2.45 4.49 -21.21
C LEU A 527 -1.61 5.46 -22.05
N ALA A 528 -2.26 6.36 -22.79
CA ALA A 528 -1.56 7.38 -23.59
C ALA A 528 -0.74 8.32 -22.69
N LEU A 529 -1.31 8.78 -21.58
CA LEU A 529 -0.60 9.61 -20.60
C LEU A 529 0.56 8.84 -19.92
N ALA A 530 0.36 7.56 -19.63
CA ALA A 530 1.45 6.74 -19.10
C ALA A 530 2.62 6.67 -20.11
N ALA A 531 2.34 6.43 -21.39
CA ALA A 531 3.37 6.42 -22.43
C ALA A 531 4.04 7.81 -22.58
N PHE A 532 3.26 8.89 -22.50
CA PHE A 532 3.74 10.27 -22.62
C PHE A 532 4.68 10.65 -21.46
N PHE A 533 4.33 10.30 -20.22
CA PHE A 533 5.14 10.63 -19.05
C PHE A 533 6.23 9.60 -18.73
N PHE A 534 6.21 8.42 -19.35
CA PHE A 534 7.16 7.33 -19.09
C PHE A 534 8.63 7.74 -19.13
N PRO A 535 9.10 8.60 -20.08
CA PRO A 535 10.47 9.05 -20.12
C PRO A 535 10.96 9.72 -18.83
N ILE A 536 10.16 10.62 -18.25
CA ILE A 536 10.52 11.33 -17.02
C ILE A 536 10.31 10.50 -15.74
N TRP A 537 9.68 9.34 -15.85
CA TRP A 537 9.57 8.38 -14.75
C TRP A 537 10.73 7.38 -14.70
N THR A 538 11.48 7.23 -15.82
CA THR A 538 12.41 6.11 -16.04
C THR A 538 13.79 6.51 -16.54
N ASP A 539 14.19 7.75 -16.33
CA ASP A 539 15.52 8.27 -16.70
C ASP A 539 15.84 8.11 -18.20
N ILE A 540 14.85 8.26 -19.09
CA ILE A 540 15.09 8.30 -20.54
C ILE A 540 15.55 9.69 -20.93
N LEU A 541 16.61 9.74 -21.76
CA LEU A 541 17.11 10.99 -22.33
C LEU A 541 16.10 11.53 -23.36
N ILE A 542 15.65 12.77 -23.13
CA ILE A 542 14.73 13.51 -23.99
C ILE A 542 15.25 14.91 -24.23
N THR A 543 14.78 15.60 -25.28
CA THR A 543 15.14 17.00 -25.51
C THR A 543 14.50 17.90 -24.43
N HIS A 544 15.08 19.08 -24.25
CA HIS A 544 14.53 20.08 -23.30
C HIS A 544 13.10 20.50 -23.72
N GLU A 545 12.83 20.61 -25.03
CA GLU A 545 11.49 20.89 -25.56
C GLU A 545 10.50 19.78 -25.21
N GLU A 546 10.86 18.51 -25.42
CA GLU A 546 10.02 17.37 -25.05
C GLU A 546 9.76 17.32 -23.55
N TRP A 547 10.73 17.72 -22.73
CA TRP A 547 10.57 17.82 -21.28
C TRP A 547 9.57 18.92 -20.91
N LEU A 548 9.70 20.13 -21.48
CA LEU A 548 8.77 21.24 -21.27
C LEU A 548 7.33 20.88 -21.61
N GLN A 549 7.09 20.11 -22.69
CA GLN A 549 5.75 19.63 -23.05
C GLN A 549 5.11 18.75 -21.96
N ARG A 550 5.91 18.14 -21.07
CA ARG A 550 5.47 17.31 -19.93
C ARG A 550 5.27 18.12 -18.65
N MET A 551 5.78 19.33 -18.57
CA MET A 551 5.63 20.23 -17.43
C MET A 551 4.37 21.10 -17.61
N TRP A 552 3.21 20.50 -17.36
CA TRP A 552 1.90 21.16 -17.60
C TRP A 552 1.63 22.32 -16.64
N PHE A 553 2.25 22.35 -15.49
CA PHE A 553 2.08 23.39 -14.50
C PHE A 553 3.46 23.90 -14.05
N SER A 554 3.58 25.21 -13.77
CA SER A 554 4.84 25.81 -13.28
C SER A 554 5.38 25.19 -12.01
N ARG A 555 4.51 24.62 -11.18
CA ARG A 555 4.93 23.90 -9.95
C ARG A 555 5.48 22.49 -10.20
N TRP A 556 5.44 22.01 -11.43
CA TRP A 556 6.04 20.73 -11.81
C TRP A 556 7.52 20.86 -12.23
N VAL A 557 7.97 22.11 -12.41
CA VAL A 557 9.35 22.46 -12.73
C VAL A 557 10.23 22.54 -11.48
#